data_8d82c612fafb9a45ec1190bf9b7dfdc8
#
_entry.id   8d82c612fafb9a45ec1190bf9b7dfdc8
#
_cell.length_a   1.000
_cell.length_b   1.000
_cell.length_c   1.000
_cell.angle_alpha   90.00
_cell.angle_beta   90.00
_cell.angle_gamma   90.00
#
_symmetry.space_group_name_H-M   'P 1'
#
loop_
_entity.id
_entity.type
_entity.pdbx_description
1 polymer ?
#
loop_
_entity_poly.entity_id
_entity_poly.type
_entity_poly.pdbx_seq_one_letter_code
_entity_poly.pdbx_strand_id
1 'polypeptide(L)'
;MVTYPSTHGVFEEKITDICELVHKHGGQVYMDGANLNALVGVAKPGNFGPDVCHINLHKTFCIPHGGGGPGMGPIACKRHLQIYLPNHPVIKDCGPTTGIGAVSAAPWGS
;
A
#
# COMPACT_ATOMS: atom_id res chain seq x y z
N MET A 1 -4.79 6.43 9.49
CA MET A 1 -3.61 5.60 9.15
C MET A 1 -3.33 4.62 10.27
N VAL A 2 -3.08 3.37 9.94
CA VAL A 2 -2.73 2.31 10.89
C VAL A 2 -1.46 1.59 10.43
N THR A 3 -0.61 1.21 11.37
CA THR A 3 0.54 0.33 11.11
C THR A 3 0.16 -1.08 11.56
N TYR A 4 0.27 -2.07 10.65
CA TYR A 4 -0.14 -3.44 10.95
C TYR A 4 0.82 -4.46 10.35
N PRO A 5 1.42 -5.35 11.16
CA PRO A 5 1.38 -5.31 12.63
C PRO A 5 1.94 -3.98 13.16
N SER A 6 1.65 -3.65 14.42
CA SER A 6 2.08 -2.37 15.00
C SER A 6 3.61 -2.24 15.05
N THR A 7 4.09 -1.01 15.24
CA THR A 7 5.52 -0.73 15.45
C THR A 7 6.10 -1.52 16.64
N HIS A 8 5.28 -1.87 17.59
CA HIS A 8 5.67 -2.68 18.76
C HIS A 8 5.63 -4.20 18.50
N GLY A 9 5.34 -4.63 17.26
CA GLY A 9 5.23 -6.04 16.89
C GLY A 9 3.95 -6.72 17.38
N VAL A 10 2.96 -5.97 17.76
CA VAL A 10 1.68 -6.50 18.25
C VAL A 10 0.65 -6.52 17.12
N PHE A 11 -0.03 -7.65 16.97
CA PHE A 11 -1.19 -7.75 16.10
C PHE A 11 -2.41 -7.14 16.79
N GLU A 12 -3.10 -6.25 16.09
CA GLU A 12 -4.35 -5.68 16.55
C GLU A 12 -5.51 -6.62 16.20
N GLU A 13 -6.06 -7.30 17.21
CA GLU A 13 -7.17 -8.25 17.04
C GLU A 13 -8.44 -7.57 16.52
N LYS A 14 -8.58 -6.26 16.79
CA LYS A 14 -9.74 -5.47 16.41
C LYS A 14 -9.56 -4.71 15.11
N ILE A 15 -8.57 -5.05 14.31
CA ILE A 15 -8.27 -4.29 13.07
C ILE A 15 -9.47 -4.20 12.12
N THR A 16 -10.24 -5.27 12.01
CA THR A 16 -11.46 -5.29 11.18
C THR A 16 -12.50 -4.33 11.73
N ASP A 17 -12.78 -4.39 13.03
CA ASP A 17 -13.74 -3.52 13.70
C ASP A 17 -13.35 -2.04 13.57
N ILE A 18 -12.05 -1.74 13.67
CA ILE A 18 -11.48 -0.40 13.47
C ILE A 18 -11.75 0.10 12.04
N CYS A 19 -11.47 -0.73 11.04
CA CYS A 19 -11.72 -0.39 9.65
C CYS A 19 -13.21 -0.14 9.40
N GLU A 20 -14.07 -1.01 9.89
CA GLU A 20 -15.53 -0.88 9.76
C GLU A 20 -16.06 0.38 10.43
N LEU A 21 -15.54 0.72 11.62
CA LEU A 21 -15.92 1.93 12.32
C LEU A 21 -15.55 3.19 11.54
N VAL A 22 -14.34 3.22 10.96
CA VAL A 22 -13.89 4.34 10.12
C VAL A 22 -14.77 4.47 8.87
N HIS A 23 -15.06 3.36 8.19
CA HIS A 23 -15.93 3.34 7.02
C HIS A 23 -17.34 3.79 7.33
N LYS A 24 -17.90 3.36 8.46
CA LYS A 24 -19.24 3.79 8.92
C LYS A 24 -19.35 5.30 9.05
N HIS A 25 -18.26 6.00 9.33
CA HIS A 25 -18.20 7.46 9.43
C HIS A 25 -17.68 8.14 8.16
N GLY A 26 -17.66 7.43 7.03
CA GLY A 26 -17.26 7.97 5.73
C GLY A 26 -15.75 8.13 5.52
N GLY A 27 -14.93 7.59 6.43
CA GLY A 27 -13.48 7.65 6.33
C GLY A 27 -12.89 6.53 5.46
N GLN A 28 -11.61 6.66 5.16
CA GLN A 28 -10.79 5.63 4.48
C GLN A 28 -9.64 5.22 5.40
N VAL A 29 -9.20 3.98 5.28
CA VAL A 29 -8.11 3.44 6.08
C VAL A 29 -6.87 3.23 5.23
N TYR A 30 -5.81 3.96 5.55
CA TYR A 30 -4.48 3.73 5.00
C TYR A 30 -3.69 2.82 5.95
N MET A 31 -3.28 1.68 5.44
CA MET A 31 -2.42 0.75 6.17
C MET A 31 -0.96 0.96 5.80
N ASP A 32 -0.15 1.21 6.81
CA ASP A 32 1.30 1.09 6.68
C ASP A 32 1.67 -0.40 6.67
N GLY A 33 1.96 -0.89 5.48
CA GLY A 33 2.45 -2.25 5.23
C GLY A 33 3.93 -2.28 4.89
N ALA A 34 4.69 -1.27 5.31
CA ALA A 34 6.12 -1.20 5.06
C ALA A 34 6.87 -2.47 5.46
N ASN A 35 6.38 -3.16 6.48
CA ASN A 35 6.91 -4.45 6.90
C ASN A 35 5.79 -5.51 6.91
N LEU A 36 5.62 -6.23 5.80
CA LEU A 36 4.66 -7.33 5.67
C LEU A 36 5.23 -8.71 6.02
N ASN A 37 6.43 -8.80 6.54
CA ASN A 37 7.11 -10.08 6.76
C ASN A 37 6.26 -11.06 7.58
N ALA A 38 5.57 -10.59 8.60
CA ALA A 38 4.70 -11.41 9.45
C ALA A 38 3.35 -11.74 8.82
N LEU A 39 2.97 -11.09 7.72
CA LEU A 39 1.67 -11.26 7.08
C LEU A 39 1.71 -12.14 5.84
N VAL A 40 2.83 -12.18 5.13
CA VAL A 40 2.93 -12.90 3.85
C VAL A 40 2.59 -14.37 4.05
N GLY A 41 1.60 -14.84 3.28
CA GLY A 41 1.10 -16.21 3.38
C GLY A 41 0.15 -16.48 4.54
N VAL A 42 0.04 -15.56 5.50
CA VAL A 42 -0.80 -15.71 6.71
C VAL A 42 -2.05 -14.85 6.65
N ALA A 43 -1.89 -13.57 6.33
CA ALA A 43 -2.99 -12.62 6.25
C ALA A 43 -2.92 -11.79 4.98
N LYS A 44 -4.09 -11.41 4.48
CA LYS A 44 -4.23 -10.57 3.29
C LYS A 44 -4.85 -9.23 3.70
N PRO A 45 -4.12 -8.11 3.61
CA PRO A 45 -4.66 -6.79 4.00
C PRO A 45 -6.01 -6.46 3.33
N GLY A 46 -6.21 -6.84 2.08
CA GLY A 46 -7.47 -6.63 1.39
C GLY A 46 -8.68 -7.30 2.03
N ASN A 47 -8.48 -8.29 2.89
CA ASN A 47 -9.58 -9.05 3.52
C ASN A 47 -10.05 -8.47 4.86
N PHE A 48 -9.22 -7.66 5.54
CA PHE A 48 -9.58 -7.13 6.86
C PHE A 48 -9.85 -5.62 6.90
N GLY A 49 -9.93 -4.98 5.72
CA GLY A 49 -10.60 -3.69 5.62
C GLY A 49 -9.81 -2.51 5.10
N PRO A 50 -8.46 -2.42 5.14
CA PRO A 50 -7.75 -1.25 4.63
C PRO A 50 -8.11 -0.92 3.18
N ASP A 51 -8.12 0.37 2.85
CA ASP A 51 -8.42 0.86 1.50
C ASP A 51 -7.17 1.08 0.68
N VAL A 52 -6.07 1.41 1.34
CA VAL A 52 -4.74 1.58 0.76
C VAL A 52 -3.71 0.89 1.63
N CYS A 53 -2.73 0.27 1.00
CA CYS A 53 -1.58 -0.32 1.68
C CYS A 53 -0.33 -0.04 0.87
N HIS A 54 0.69 0.54 1.48
CA HIS A 54 2.02 0.60 0.88
C HIS A 54 2.91 -0.54 1.39
N ILE A 55 3.87 -0.94 0.59
CA ILE A 55 4.78 -2.05 0.86
C ILE A 55 6.20 -1.60 0.60
N ASN A 56 7.13 -1.95 1.48
CA ASN A 56 8.54 -1.79 1.21
C ASN A 56 9.13 -3.11 0.74
N LEU A 57 9.53 -3.19 -0.53
CA LEU A 57 10.09 -4.42 -1.09
C LEU A 57 11.42 -4.80 -0.46
N HIS A 58 12.22 -3.82 -0.05
CA HIS A 58 13.51 -4.05 0.62
C HIS A 58 13.41 -4.60 2.06
N LYS A 59 12.19 -4.68 2.61
CA LYS A 59 11.95 -5.26 3.94
C LYS A 59 11.37 -6.66 3.84
N THR A 60 10.34 -6.82 3.02
CA THR A 60 9.56 -8.07 2.91
C THR A 60 10.06 -8.96 1.78
N PHE A 61 10.57 -8.35 0.72
CA PHE A 61 11.06 -9.04 -0.48
C PHE A 61 12.52 -8.66 -0.75
N CYS A 62 13.15 -9.43 -1.63
CA CYS A 62 14.50 -9.17 -2.08
C CYS A 62 14.46 -8.36 -3.38
N ILE A 63 14.80 -7.09 -3.31
CA ILE A 63 14.91 -6.25 -4.49
C ILE A 63 16.29 -6.39 -5.15
N PRO A 64 16.48 -5.92 -6.40
CA PRO A 64 17.71 -6.14 -7.18
C PRO A 64 19.02 -5.62 -6.56
N HIS A 65 18.96 -4.73 -5.57
CA HIS A 65 20.13 -4.08 -4.95
C HIS A 65 20.87 -4.96 -3.93
N GLY A 66 21.06 -6.23 -4.19
CA GLY A 66 21.75 -7.15 -3.29
C GLY A 66 20.91 -7.55 -2.07
N GLY A 67 19.60 -7.52 -2.18
CA GLY A 67 18.69 -7.88 -1.10
C GLY A 67 18.44 -6.76 -0.10
N GLY A 68 18.77 -5.52 -0.43
CA GLY A 68 18.58 -4.38 0.46
C GLY A 68 18.57 -3.04 -0.27
N GLY A 69 18.38 -1.99 0.52
CA GLY A 69 18.32 -0.62 0.03
C GLY A 69 16.93 -0.20 -0.46
N PRO A 70 16.56 1.06 -0.23
CA PRO A 70 15.31 1.63 -0.72
C PRO A 70 15.37 1.83 -2.24
N GLY A 71 14.21 1.82 -2.88
CA GLY A 71 14.12 2.07 -4.32
C GLY A 71 12.70 1.92 -4.83
N MET A 72 11.86 1.18 -4.13
CA MET A 72 10.47 0.96 -4.50
C MET A 72 9.57 0.96 -3.27
N GLY A 73 8.37 1.51 -3.46
CA GLY A 73 7.29 1.48 -2.48
C GLY A 73 5.95 1.25 -3.18
N PRO A 74 5.63 0.02 -3.59
CA PRO A 74 4.36 -0.26 -4.25
C PRO A 74 3.18 0.14 -3.36
N ILE A 75 2.14 0.63 -4.01
CA ILE A 75 0.85 0.93 -3.40
C ILE A 75 -0.19 -0.05 -3.95
N ALA A 76 -0.90 -0.72 -3.07
CA ALA A 76 -2.12 -1.44 -3.39
C ALA A 76 -3.32 -0.66 -2.85
N CYS A 77 -4.39 -0.57 -3.62
CA CYS A 77 -5.61 0.10 -3.18
C CYS A 77 -6.86 -0.66 -3.60
N LYS A 78 -7.96 -0.40 -2.89
CA LYS A 78 -9.28 -0.87 -3.30
C LYS A 78 -9.76 -0.18 -4.57
N ARG A 79 -10.64 -0.85 -5.31
CA ARG A 79 -11.12 -0.43 -6.63
C ARG A 79 -11.66 0.99 -6.69
N HIS A 80 -12.37 1.43 -5.65
CA HIS A 80 -12.98 2.77 -5.62
C HIS A 80 -11.94 3.90 -5.60
N LEU A 81 -10.70 3.61 -5.22
CA LEU A 81 -9.58 4.57 -5.22
C LEU A 81 -8.76 4.53 -6.52
N GLN A 82 -9.03 3.59 -7.41
CA GLN A 82 -8.27 3.41 -8.65
C GLN A 82 -8.23 4.69 -9.49
N ILE A 83 -9.33 5.44 -9.55
CA ILE A 83 -9.45 6.67 -10.33
C ILE A 83 -8.56 7.82 -9.83
N TYR A 84 -8.07 7.72 -8.61
CA TYR A 84 -7.20 8.71 -7.96
C TYR A 84 -5.71 8.34 -8.04
N LEU A 85 -5.38 7.18 -8.59
CA LEU A 85 -3.99 6.78 -8.76
C LEU A 85 -3.27 7.74 -9.73
N PRO A 86 -1.97 7.97 -9.51
CA PRO A 86 -1.20 8.83 -10.39
C PRO A 86 -1.08 8.24 -11.80
N ASN A 87 -0.84 9.12 -12.76
CA ASN A 87 -0.52 8.79 -14.13
C ASN A 87 0.86 9.36 -14.47
N HIS A 88 1.39 9.06 -15.63
CA HIS A 88 2.66 9.61 -16.12
C HIS A 88 2.42 10.52 -17.32
N PRO A 89 3.03 11.72 -17.37
CA PRO A 89 2.76 12.71 -18.43
C PRO A 89 3.25 12.27 -19.82
N VAL A 90 4.25 11.38 -19.87
CA VAL A 90 4.89 10.95 -21.14
C VAL A 90 4.54 9.51 -21.48
N ILE A 91 4.45 8.63 -20.51
CA ILE A 91 4.21 7.20 -20.73
C ILE A 91 2.72 6.91 -20.65
N LYS A 92 2.17 6.43 -21.75
CA LYS A 92 0.77 6.01 -21.84
C LYS A 92 0.58 4.71 -21.08
N ASP A 93 -0.63 4.49 -20.58
CA ASP A 93 -1.08 3.24 -19.97
C ASP A 93 -0.42 2.88 -18.62
N CYS A 94 0.24 3.83 -17.95
CA CYS A 94 0.80 3.60 -16.63
C CYS A 94 -0.11 4.05 -15.48
N GLY A 95 -1.33 4.52 -15.78
CA GLY A 95 -2.31 4.94 -14.78
C GLY A 95 -3.66 5.26 -15.40
N PRO A 96 -4.66 5.61 -14.58
CA PRO A 96 -5.98 5.97 -15.08
C PRO A 96 -5.92 7.31 -15.84
N THR A 97 -6.80 7.47 -16.84
CA THR A 97 -6.90 8.73 -17.62
C THR A 97 -7.27 9.94 -16.76
N THR A 98 -7.89 9.70 -15.61
CA THR A 98 -8.23 10.71 -14.60
C THR A 98 -7.08 11.00 -13.64
N GLY A 99 -5.99 10.24 -13.70
CA GLY A 99 -4.86 10.37 -12.80
C GLY A 99 -4.10 11.68 -12.96
N ILE A 100 -3.63 12.21 -11.85
CA ILE A 100 -2.73 13.34 -11.85
C ILE A 100 -1.36 12.88 -12.36
N GLY A 101 -0.75 13.64 -13.26
CA GLY A 101 0.60 13.34 -13.73
C GLY A 101 1.58 13.23 -12.56
N ALA A 102 2.33 12.14 -12.51
CA ALA A 102 3.36 11.97 -11.50
C ALA A 102 4.48 13.01 -11.72
N VAL A 103 4.90 13.66 -10.65
CA VAL A 103 5.99 14.62 -10.66
C VAL A 103 7.35 13.94 -10.77
N SER A 104 7.41 12.67 -10.42
CA SER A 104 8.64 11.89 -10.40
C SER A 104 8.84 11.09 -11.69
N ALA A 105 10.07 10.91 -12.06
CA ALA A 105 10.47 10.55 -13.39
C ALA A 105 10.32 9.09 -13.81
N ALA A 106 10.27 8.14 -12.88
CA ALA A 106 10.32 6.73 -13.25
C ALA A 106 8.98 6.02 -13.00
N PRO A 107 8.21 5.69 -14.04
CA PRO A 107 7.01 4.85 -13.91
C PRO A 107 7.36 3.38 -13.65
N TRP A 108 8.61 3.01 -13.89
CA TRP A 108 9.15 1.67 -13.69
C TRP A 108 10.18 1.73 -12.56
N GLY A 109 9.99 0.90 -11.56
CA GLY A 109 10.96 0.79 -10.49
C GLY A 109 12.21 0.01 -10.91
N SER A 110 13.22 0.08 -10.12
CA SER A 110 14.45 -0.71 -10.28
C SER A 110 14.28 -2.12 -9.75
#